data_4869e4a93f4e09d5b30eee4928a252cf
#
_entry.id   4869e4a93f4e09d5b30eee4928a252cf
#
_cell.length_a   1.000
_cell.length_b   1.000
_cell.length_c   1.000
_cell.angle_alpha   90.00
_cell.angle_beta   90.00
_cell.angle_gamma   90.00
#
_symmetry.space_group_name_H-M   'P 1'
#
loop_
_entity.id
_entity.type
_entity.pdbx_description
1 polymer ?
#
loop_
_entity_poly.entity_id
_entity_poly.type
_entity_poly.pdbx_seq_one_letter_code
_entity_poly.pdbx_strand_id
1 'polypeptide(L)'
;TEKENRYLVAVVEQDGRFGIARGDVSTGESALTSVATLDGVVKELSIILPREIIVTTEEHETALAHLRIPLTRSSRRESHPHGDRAIDTAQAEAFAVLYAYMHDTQKRALTHLQPAVVYEASDFMQLEPNTVKNLELVRSARTGDKKGSLLGLLDVTGTAMGGRMLKRWLEKPLLSERVITERLDAVEELLQHYFERQQLKDTLRE
;
A
#
# COMPACT_ATOMS: atom_id res chain seq x y z
N THR A 1 12.44 2.73 10.29
CA THR A 1 12.20 1.59 11.17
C THR A 1 11.66 0.43 10.34
N GLU A 2 11.96 -0.82 10.71
CA GLU A 2 11.59 -2.05 9.96
C GLU A 2 10.08 -2.24 9.78
N LYS A 3 9.26 -1.60 10.61
CA LYS A 3 7.78 -1.67 10.57
C LYS A 3 7.11 -0.58 9.70
N GLU A 4 7.86 0.20 8.95
CA GLU A 4 7.31 1.21 8.03
C GLU A 4 7.53 0.78 6.58
N ASN A 5 6.46 0.79 5.79
CA ASN A 5 6.55 0.54 4.35
C ASN A 5 7.26 1.71 3.66
N ARG A 6 8.05 1.38 2.64
CA ARG A 6 8.77 2.34 1.81
C ARG A 6 8.26 2.26 0.38
N TYR A 7 7.02 2.72 0.20
CA TYR A 7 6.38 2.63 -1.10
C TYR A 7 7.00 3.58 -2.12
N LEU A 8 7.31 3.02 -3.29
CA LEU A 8 7.42 3.74 -4.54
C LEU A 8 6.06 3.68 -5.21
N VAL A 9 5.61 4.78 -5.82
CA VAL A 9 4.31 4.85 -6.47
C VAL A 9 4.48 5.42 -7.87
N ALA A 10 3.99 4.70 -8.89
CA ALA A 10 3.84 5.25 -10.23
C ALA A 10 2.39 5.71 -10.46
N VAL A 11 2.27 6.88 -11.08
CA VAL A 11 0.99 7.47 -11.49
C VAL A 11 1.04 7.70 -12.99
N VAL A 12 0.11 7.09 -13.71
CA VAL A 12 0.01 7.21 -15.17
C VAL A 12 -1.43 7.49 -15.58
N GLU A 13 -1.64 8.49 -16.40
CA GLU A 13 -2.94 8.74 -17.05
C GLU A 13 -3.01 7.98 -18.37
N GLN A 14 -4.07 7.20 -18.53
CA GLN A 14 -4.37 6.46 -19.74
C GLN A 14 -5.88 6.33 -19.91
N ASP A 15 -6.37 6.57 -21.10
CA ASP A 15 -7.81 6.46 -21.48
C ASP A 15 -8.76 7.23 -20.52
N GLY A 16 -8.33 8.42 -20.05
CA GLY A 16 -9.11 9.27 -19.15
C GLY A 16 -9.20 8.76 -17.70
N ARG A 17 -8.35 7.83 -17.32
CA ARG A 17 -8.20 7.33 -15.94
C ARG A 17 -6.76 7.43 -15.48
N PHE A 18 -6.58 7.55 -14.19
CA PHE A 18 -5.26 7.53 -13.55
C PHE A 18 -5.02 6.15 -12.93
N GLY A 19 -4.07 5.41 -13.49
CA GLY A 19 -3.54 4.20 -12.86
C GLY A 19 -2.56 4.58 -11.76
N ILE A 20 -2.65 3.88 -10.65
CA ILE A 20 -1.77 4.04 -9.50
C ILE A 20 -1.21 2.67 -9.15
N ALA A 21 0.10 2.50 -9.31
CA ALA A 21 0.82 1.31 -8.91
C ALA A 21 1.74 1.64 -7.74
N ARG A 22 1.67 0.87 -6.68
CA ARG A 22 2.59 0.98 -5.54
C ARG A 22 3.39 -0.30 -5.36
N GLY A 23 4.64 -0.17 -4.95
CA GLY A 23 5.50 -1.30 -4.63
C GLY A 23 6.45 -1.00 -3.50
N ASP A 24 6.75 -2.00 -2.70
CA ASP A 24 7.79 -1.97 -1.69
C ASP A 24 8.85 -3.00 -2.02
N VAL A 25 10.03 -2.54 -2.43
CA VAL A 25 11.14 -3.40 -2.83
C VAL A 25 11.64 -4.28 -1.69
N SER A 26 11.47 -3.83 -0.44
CA SER A 26 11.97 -4.57 0.73
C SER A 26 11.11 -5.79 1.08
N THR A 27 9.83 -5.76 0.70
CA THR A 27 8.87 -6.85 0.99
C THR A 27 8.45 -7.62 -0.26
N GLY A 28 8.67 -7.04 -1.45
CA GLY A 28 8.14 -7.58 -2.70
C GLY A 28 6.64 -7.35 -2.89
N GLU A 29 5.97 -6.64 -1.98
CA GLU A 29 4.55 -6.32 -2.12
C GLU A 29 4.32 -5.30 -3.23
N SER A 30 3.30 -5.53 -4.06
CA SER A 30 2.80 -4.55 -5.01
C SER A 30 1.27 -4.53 -5.05
N ALA A 31 0.71 -3.37 -5.36
CA ALA A 31 -0.73 -3.22 -5.47
C ALA A 31 -1.10 -2.15 -6.51
N LEU A 32 -2.25 -2.36 -7.15
CA LEU A 32 -2.75 -1.56 -8.27
C LEU A 32 -4.16 -1.03 -7.96
N THR A 33 -4.42 0.20 -8.34
CA THR A 33 -5.75 0.77 -8.37
C THR A 33 -5.85 1.78 -9.52
N SER A 34 -7.05 2.22 -9.85
CA SER A 34 -7.27 3.35 -10.74
C SER A 34 -8.35 4.28 -10.23
N VAL A 35 -8.24 5.55 -10.56
CA VAL A 35 -9.19 6.60 -10.20
C VAL A 35 -9.51 7.46 -11.40
N ALA A 36 -10.66 8.13 -11.37
CA ALA A 36 -11.13 8.91 -12.50
C ALA A 36 -10.54 10.34 -12.55
N THR A 37 -10.00 10.85 -11.45
CA THR A 37 -9.60 12.25 -11.33
C THR A 37 -8.26 12.41 -10.62
N LEU A 38 -7.58 13.51 -10.89
CA LEU A 38 -6.35 13.89 -10.20
C LEU A 38 -6.57 14.09 -8.68
N ASP A 39 -7.73 14.60 -8.27
CA ASP A 39 -8.10 14.69 -6.85
C ASP A 39 -8.17 13.30 -6.19
N GLY A 40 -8.67 12.30 -6.93
CA GLY A 40 -8.62 10.90 -6.51
C GLY A 40 -7.19 10.38 -6.34
N VAL A 41 -6.27 10.78 -7.23
CA VAL A 41 -4.83 10.45 -7.09
C VAL A 41 -4.27 11.07 -5.82
N VAL A 42 -4.51 12.35 -5.57
CA VAL A 42 -4.03 13.06 -4.36
C VAL A 42 -4.55 12.38 -3.09
N LYS A 43 -5.83 12.01 -3.06
CA LYS A 43 -6.43 11.28 -1.92
C LYS A 43 -5.73 9.94 -1.69
N GLU A 44 -5.53 9.15 -2.75
CA GLU A 44 -4.88 7.85 -2.64
C GLU A 44 -3.41 7.98 -2.19
N LEU A 45 -2.66 8.95 -2.74
CA LEU A 45 -1.29 9.24 -2.33
C LEU A 45 -1.19 9.68 -0.87
N SER A 46 -2.19 10.43 -0.37
CA SER A 46 -2.26 10.85 1.03
C SER A 46 -2.43 9.68 2.01
N ILE A 47 -3.01 8.58 1.54
CA ILE A 47 -3.20 7.36 2.33
C ILE A 47 -1.96 6.45 2.22
N ILE A 48 -1.40 6.30 1.00
CA ILE A 48 -0.22 5.47 0.75
C ILE A 48 1.02 6.04 1.45
N LEU A 49 1.14 7.38 1.50
CA LEU A 49 2.30 8.12 2.01
C LEU A 49 3.59 7.63 1.34
N PRO A 50 3.72 7.75 0.01
CA PRO A 50 4.85 7.22 -0.72
C PRO A 50 6.13 7.96 -0.36
N ARG A 51 7.25 7.27 -0.47
CA ARG A 51 8.57 7.87 -0.36
C ARG A 51 8.98 8.64 -1.62
N GLU A 52 8.48 8.19 -2.76
CA GLU A 52 8.75 8.76 -4.06
C GLU A 52 7.58 8.46 -5.01
N ILE A 53 7.27 9.41 -5.88
CA ILE A 53 6.24 9.29 -6.91
C ILE A 53 6.91 9.34 -8.27
N ILE A 54 6.61 8.36 -9.13
CA ILE A 54 7.06 8.29 -10.51
C ILE A 54 5.90 8.75 -11.41
N VAL A 55 6.17 9.72 -12.26
CA VAL A 55 5.20 10.24 -13.25
C VAL A 55 5.78 10.13 -14.66
N THR A 56 4.92 10.15 -15.67
CA THR A 56 5.34 10.02 -17.08
C THR A 56 5.41 11.35 -17.81
N THR A 57 4.73 12.37 -17.31
CA THR A 57 4.60 13.69 -17.97
C THR A 57 5.02 14.83 -17.03
N GLU A 58 5.42 15.95 -17.61
CA GLU A 58 5.75 17.17 -16.87
C GLU A 58 4.50 17.82 -16.27
N GLU A 59 3.36 17.66 -16.91
CA GLU A 59 2.08 18.12 -16.39
C GLU A 59 1.73 17.48 -15.05
N HIS A 60 1.86 16.15 -14.95
CA HIS A 60 1.61 15.42 -13.69
C HIS A 60 2.67 15.73 -12.63
N GLU A 61 3.92 15.93 -13.04
CA GLU A 61 4.99 16.37 -12.12
C GLU A 61 4.63 17.71 -11.48
N THR A 62 4.20 18.68 -12.30
CA THR A 62 3.79 20.00 -11.84
C THR A 62 2.55 19.94 -10.95
N ALA A 63 1.55 19.18 -11.36
CA ALA A 63 0.28 19.03 -10.64
C ALA A 63 0.46 18.42 -9.24
N LEU A 64 1.39 17.47 -9.07
CA LEU A 64 1.64 16.77 -7.81
C LEU A 64 2.75 17.42 -6.96
N ALA A 65 3.45 18.44 -7.45
CA ALA A 65 4.57 19.10 -6.74
C ALA A 65 4.17 19.67 -5.36
N HIS A 66 2.91 20.08 -5.20
CA HIS A 66 2.38 20.61 -3.95
C HIS A 66 2.39 19.59 -2.79
N LEU A 67 2.45 18.30 -3.06
CA LEU A 67 2.50 17.23 -2.06
C LEU A 67 3.84 17.17 -1.31
N ARG A 68 4.89 17.84 -1.82
CA ARG A 68 6.24 17.86 -1.24
C ARG A 68 6.85 16.46 -1.05
N ILE A 69 6.47 15.52 -1.90
CA ILE A 69 7.04 14.18 -1.99
C ILE A 69 8.02 14.20 -3.17
N PRO A 70 9.19 13.55 -3.09
CA PRO A 70 10.10 13.42 -4.23
C PRO A 70 9.37 12.92 -5.47
N LEU A 71 9.53 13.61 -6.59
CA LEU A 71 8.94 13.28 -7.88
C LEU A 71 10.06 12.93 -8.87
N THR A 72 9.87 11.84 -9.61
CA THR A 72 10.79 11.41 -10.66
C THR A 72 10.01 11.18 -11.94
N ARG A 73 10.48 11.77 -13.05
CA ARG A 73 9.89 11.53 -14.36
C ARG A 73 10.56 10.34 -15.04
N SER A 74 9.76 9.34 -15.40
CA SER A 74 10.21 8.16 -16.15
C SER A 74 9.14 7.71 -17.16
N SER A 75 9.56 7.51 -18.39
CA SER A 75 8.70 6.97 -19.45
C SER A 75 9.03 5.50 -19.79
N ARG A 76 9.98 4.90 -19.09
CA ARG A 76 10.38 3.51 -19.28
C ARG A 76 9.27 2.58 -18.80
N ARG A 77 9.04 1.52 -19.55
CA ARG A 77 8.03 0.50 -19.28
C ARG A 77 8.64 -0.88 -19.40
N GLU A 78 8.29 -1.75 -18.48
CA GLU A 78 8.67 -3.15 -18.51
C GLU A 78 7.50 -3.99 -18.03
N SER A 79 7.09 -4.99 -18.80
CA SER A 79 5.96 -5.84 -18.46
C SER A 79 6.35 -6.81 -17.36
N HIS A 80 5.49 -6.93 -16.36
CA HIS A 80 5.59 -7.94 -15.30
C HIS A 80 4.22 -8.59 -15.09
N PRO A 81 4.16 -9.89 -14.79
CA PRO A 81 2.90 -10.54 -14.46
C PRO A 81 2.19 -9.86 -13.29
N HIS A 82 0.92 -9.55 -13.47
CA HIS A 82 0.02 -9.17 -12.41
C HIS A 82 -0.81 -10.38 -11.98
N GLY A 83 -1.48 -10.30 -10.81
CA GLY A 83 -2.33 -11.39 -10.33
C GLY A 83 -3.53 -11.68 -11.26
N ASP A 84 -4.33 -12.67 -10.90
CA ASP A 84 -5.41 -13.20 -11.74
C ASP A 84 -6.60 -12.23 -11.97
N ARG A 85 -6.67 -11.13 -11.23
CA ARG A 85 -7.72 -10.11 -11.41
C ARG A 85 -7.47 -9.29 -12.68
N ALA A 86 -8.50 -9.08 -13.47
CA ALA A 86 -8.45 -8.19 -14.64
C ALA A 86 -8.08 -6.77 -14.20
N ILE A 87 -7.19 -6.14 -14.98
CA ILE A 87 -6.73 -4.76 -14.78
C ILE A 87 -7.11 -3.90 -15.97
N ASP A 88 -7.34 -2.61 -15.73
CA ASP A 88 -7.54 -1.65 -16.81
C ASP A 88 -6.20 -1.20 -17.42
N THR A 89 -6.28 -0.48 -18.55
CA THR A 89 -5.09 0.00 -19.27
C THR A 89 -4.24 0.95 -18.44
N ALA A 90 -4.85 1.82 -17.65
CA ALA A 90 -4.15 2.76 -16.80
C ALA A 90 -3.39 2.03 -15.65
N GLN A 91 -4.00 1.01 -15.05
CA GLN A 91 -3.35 0.15 -14.05
C GLN A 91 -2.16 -0.60 -14.65
N ALA A 92 -2.33 -1.18 -15.85
CA ALA A 92 -1.26 -1.89 -16.54
C ALA A 92 -0.07 -0.98 -16.85
N GLU A 93 -0.33 0.22 -17.37
CA GLU A 93 0.69 1.21 -17.67
C GLU A 93 1.43 1.70 -16.40
N ALA A 94 0.70 2.01 -15.34
CA ALA A 94 1.30 2.42 -14.08
C ALA A 94 2.19 1.32 -13.49
N PHE A 95 1.77 0.06 -13.60
CA PHE A 95 2.57 -1.07 -13.12
C PHE A 95 3.83 -1.28 -13.96
N ALA A 96 3.73 -1.17 -15.29
CA ALA A 96 4.89 -1.29 -16.19
C ALA A 96 5.94 -0.19 -15.93
N VAL A 97 5.51 1.04 -15.64
CA VAL A 97 6.40 2.15 -15.26
C VAL A 97 7.05 1.90 -13.90
N LEU A 98 6.27 1.50 -12.90
CA LEU A 98 6.78 1.19 -11.56
C LEU A 98 7.82 0.08 -11.61
N TYR A 99 7.50 -1.03 -12.31
CA TYR A 99 8.39 -2.18 -12.41
C TYR A 99 9.71 -1.83 -13.08
N ALA A 100 9.66 -1.13 -14.23
CA ALA A 100 10.87 -0.66 -14.91
C ALA A 100 11.73 0.23 -14.01
N TYR A 101 11.12 1.14 -13.26
CA TYR A 101 11.83 2.03 -12.36
C TYR A 101 12.48 1.27 -11.19
N MET A 102 11.77 0.33 -10.59
CA MET A 102 12.30 -0.52 -9.52
C MET A 102 13.46 -1.39 -10.02
N HIS A 103 13.34 -1.95 -11.24
CA HIS A 103 14.39 -2.76 -11.86
C HIS A 103 15.66 -1.95 -12.10
N ASP A 104 15.53 -0.75 -12.64
CA ASP A 104 16.67 0.14 -12.92
C ASP A 104 17.38 0.63 -11.66
N THR A 105 16.62 0.98 -10.62
CA THR A 105 17.18 1.57 -9.40
C THR A 105 17.81 0.54 -8.47
N GLN A 106 17.27 -0.68 -8.44
CA GLN A 106 17.74 -1.71 -7.50
C GLN A 106 18.89 -2.57 -8.06
N LYS A 107 19.13 -2.57 -9.37
CA LYS A 107 20.20 -3.37 -10.05
C LYS A 107 20.25 -4.86 -9.61
N ARG A 108 19.20 -5.35 -8.99
CA ARG A 108 19.03 -6.74 -8.53
C ARG A 108 17.80 -7.33 -9.19
N ALA A 109 17.84 -8.64 -9.44
CA ALA A 109 16.67 -9.34 -9.92
C ALA A 109 15.53 -9.18 -8.91
N LEU A 110 14.40 -8.62 -9.34
CA LEU A 110 13.19 -8.46 -8.53
C LEU A 110 12.41 -9.77 -8.43
N THR A 111 13.11 -10.89 -8.30
CA THR A 111 12.55 -12.26 -8.28
C THR A 111 11.63 -12.51 -7.07
N HIS A 112 11.72 -11.68 -6.06
CA HIS A 112 10.88 -11.76 -4.86
C HIS A 112 9.60 -10.92 -4.94
N LEU A 113 9.39 -10.18 -6.06
CA LEU A 113 8.15 -9.45 -6.25
C LEU A 113 6.97 -10.41 -6.37
N GLN A 114 5.99 -10.20 -5.52
CA GLN A 114 4.74 -10.95 -5.55
C GLN A 114 3.81 -10.39 -6.64
N PRO A 115 2.89 -11.20 -7.17
CA PRO A 115 1.85 -10.72 -8.07
C PRO A 115 1.11 -9.53 -7.45
N ALA A 116 0.86 -8.50 -8.24
CA ALA A 116 0.25 -7.29 -7.74
C ALA A 116 -1.20 -7.52 -7.28
N VAL A 117 -1.54 -7.02 -6.11
CA VAL A 117 -2.90 -7.05 -5.57
C VAL A 117 -3.71 -5.90 -6.19
N VAL A 118 -4.74 -6.22 -6.94
CA VAL A 118 -5.66 -5.22 -7.50
C VAL A 118 -6.74 -4.91 -6.49
N TYR A 119 -6.95 -3.62 -6.18
CA TYR A 119 -8.01 -3.15 -5.28
C TYR A 119 -8.71 -1.93 -5.87
N GLU A 120 -9.94 -1.69 -5.46
CA GLU A 120 -10.65 -0.46 -5.75
C GLU A 120 -10.64 0.45 -4.53
N ALA A 121 -10.53 1.76 -4.74
CA ALA A 121 -10.60 2.71 -3.64
C ALA A 121 -11.94 2.61 -2.88
N SER A 122 -13.00 2.20 -3.59
CA SER A 122 -14.33 1.92 -3.04
C SER A 122 -14.41 0.68 -2.14
N ASP A 123 -13.41 -0.21 -2.15
CA ASP A 123 -13.38 -1.38 -1.25
C ASP A 123 -13.11 -0.99 0.20
N PHE A 124 -12.65 0.24 0.43
CA PHE A 124 -12.21 0.72 1.73
C PHE A 124 -12.97 1.97 2.18
N MET A 125 -13.17 2.08 3.48
CA MET A 125 -13.66 3.30 4.09
C MET A 125 -12.66 4.44 3.84
N GLN A 126 -13.13 5.50 3.20
CA GLN A 126 -12.31 6.68 2.91
C GLN A 126 -12.15 7.51 4.19
N LEU A 127 -11.01 7.39 4.84
CA LEU A 127 -10.66 8.20 6.00
C LEU A 127 -9.77 9.37 5.56
N GLU A 128 -10.25 10.58 5.76
CA GLU A 128 -9.42 11.77 5.51
C GLU A 128 -8.23 11.83 6.50
N PRO A 129 -7.09 12.44 6.11
CA PRO A 129 -5.90 12.53 6.97
C PRO A 129 -6.20 13.16 8.33
N ASN A 130 -7.07 14.17 8.39
CA ASN A 130 -7.50 14.79 9.64
C ASN A 130 -8.31 13.82 10.52
N THR A 131 -9.13 12.96 9.93
CA THR A 131 -9.89 11.94 10.66
C THR A 131 -8.94 10.92 11.28
N VAL A 132 -7.97 10.40 10.51
CA VAL A 132 -6.94 9.47 11.00
C VAL A 132 -6.16 10.07 12.17
N LYS A 133 -5.80 11.36 12.06
CA LYS A 133 -5.08 12.11 13.09
C LYS A 133 -5.94 12.35 14.33
N ASN A 134 -7.18 12.81 14.17
CA ASN A 134 -8.08 13.14 15.28
C ASN A 134 -8.53 11.90 16.06
N LEU A 135 -8.69 10.76 15.38
CA LEU A 135 -8.96 9.47 16.03
C LEU A 135 -7.70 8.81 16.59
N GLU A 136 -6.54 9.43 16.42
CA GLU A 136 -5.24 8.89 16.88
C GLU A 136 -5.02 7.43 16.45
N LEU A 137 -5.39 7.08 15.21
CA LEU A 137 -5.35 5.69 14.75
C LEU A 137 -3.93 5.13 14.73
N VAL A 138 -2.96 5.91 14.28
CA VAL A 138 -1.57 5.46 14.03
C VAL A 138 -0.56 6.17 14.92
N ARG A 139 -0.82 7.44 15.24
CA ARG A 139 0.06 8.29 16.04
C ARG A 139 -0.77 9.14 17.01
N SER A 140 -0.25 9.37 18.21
CA SER A 140 -0.85 10.29 19.16
C SER A 140 -0.78 11.74 18.65
N ALA A 141 -1.90 12.46 18.73
CA ALA A 141 -1.95 13.88 18.35
C ALA A 141 -1.06 14.75 19.24
N ARG A 142 -0.86 14.33 20.49
CA ARG A 142 -0.07 15.08 21.49
C ARG A 142 1.43 14.90 21.31
N THR A 143 1.92 13.69 21.04
CA THR A 143 3.36 13.38 21.04
C THR A 143 3.90 13.09 19.65
N GLY A 144 3.03 12.78 18.67
CA GLY A 144 3.42 12.33 17.33
C GLY A 144 3.92 10.87 17.29
N ASP A 145 4.01 10.21 18.45
CA ASP A 145 4.52 8.87 18.56
C ASP A 145 3.41 7.82 18.35
N LYS A 146 3.81 6.56 18.08
CA LYS A 146 2.92 5.41 18.06
C LYS A 146 2.29 5.15 19.44
N LYS A 147 3.04 5.38 20.53
CA LYS A 147 2.55 5.22 21.89
C LYS A 147 1.41 6.19 22.18
N GLY A 148 0.29 5.67 22.68
CA GLY A 148 -0.93 6.46 22.93
C GLY A 148 -1.89 6.50 21.74
N SER A 149 -1.59 5.85 20.62
CA SER A 149 -2.52 5.65 19.51
C SER A 149 -3.21 4.29 19.56
N LEU A 150 -4.27 4.11 18.75
CA LEU A 150 -4.95 2.82 18.62
C LEU A 150 -3.97 1.73 18.14
N LEU A 151 -3.14 2.05 17.13
CA LEU A 151 -2.07 1.13 16.69
C LEU A 151 -1.11 0.78 17.82
N GLY A 152 -0.75 1.75 18.65
CA GLY A 152 0.14 1.52 19.79
C GLY A 152 -0.44 0.58 20.84
N LEU A 153 -1.76 0.59 21.02
CA LEU A 153 -2.48 -0.31 21.91
C LEU A 153 -2.59 -1.72 21.33
N LEU A 154 -2.90 -1.84 20.02
CA LEU A 154 -3.22 -3.13 19.39
C LEU A 154 -1.98 -3.87 18.89
N ASP A 155 -0.86 -3.20 18.61
CA ASP A 155 0.31 -3.83 18.00
C ASP A 155 1.12 -4.67 18.99
N VAL A 156 0.68 -5.89 19.14
CA VAL A 156 1.41 -6.99 19.83
C VAL A 156 2.02 -7.96 18.80
N THR A 157 2.18 -7.54 17.56
CA THR A 157 2.69 -8.40 16.48
C THR A 157 4.14 -8.83 16.73
N GLY A 158 4.43 -10.08 16.41
CA GLY A 158 5.77 -10.67 16.58
C GLY A 158 6.72 -10.41 15.39
N THR A 159 6.21 -9.91 14.26
CA THR A 159 6.98 -9.71 13.03
C THR A 159 6.81 -8.30 12.48
N ALA A 160 7.80 -7.83 11.70
CA ALA A 160 7.70 -6.56 11.00
C ALA A 160 6.56 -6.56 9.97
N MET A 161 6.34 -7.67 9.27
CA MET A 161 5.23 -7.83 8.31
C MET A 161 3.86 -7.72 8.99
N GLY A 162 3.68 -8.40 10.12
CA GLY A 162 2.45 -8.32 10.90
C GLY A 162 2.14 -6.90 11.37
N GLY A 163 3.15 -6.18 11.86
CA GLY A 163 2.99 -4.78 12.27
C GLY A 163 2.59 -3.86 11.11
N ARG A 164 3.17 -4.07 9.91
CA ARG A 164 2.77 -3.33 8.69
C ARG A 164 1.36 -3.65 8.24
N MET A 165 0.97 -4.94 8.28
CA MET A 165 -0.39 -5.37 7.95
C MET A 165 -1.41 -4.75 8.91
N LEU A 166 -1.18 -4.81 10.22
CA LEU A 166 -2.08 -4.22 11.23
C LEU A 166 -2.25 -2.72 11.01
N LYS A 167 -1.15 -1.99 10.80
CA LYS A 167 -1.19 -0.56 10.49
C LYS A 167 -2.06 -0.29 9.26
N ARG A 168 -1.83 -1.02 8.16
CA ARG A 168 -2.62 -0.87 6.92
C ARG A 168 -4.11 -1.14 7.14
N TRP A 169 -4.48 -2.12 7.96
CA TRP A 169 -5.88 -2.40 8.27
C TRP A 169 -6.58 -1.28 9.05
N LEU A 170 -5.84 -0.58 9.91
CA LEU A 170 -6.36 0.58 10.62
C LEU A 170 -6.49 1.83 9.71
N GLU A 171 -5.55 2.01 8.79
CA GLU A 171 -5.57 3.15 7.86
C GLU A 171 -6.57 2.96 6.71
N LYS A 172 -6.86 1.70 6.32
CA LYS A 172 -7.78 1.32 5.24
C LYS A 172 -8.78 0.26 5.72
N PRO A 173 -9.78 0.64 6.54
CA PRO A 173 -10.82 -0.29 6.97
C PRO A 173 -11.65 -0.78 5.77
N LEU A 174 -11.99 -2.05 5.76
CA LEU A 174 -12.84 -2.66 4.72
C LEU A 174 -14.29 -2.20 4.86
N LEU A 175 -14.99 -2.11 3.72
CA LEU A 175 -16.45 -1.91 3.66
C LEU A 175 -17.21 -3.20 3.38
N SER A 176 -16.58 -4.18 2.75
CA SER A 176 -17.21 -5.45 2.41
C SER A 176 -17.37 -6.34 3.65
N GLU A 177 -18.62 -6.55 4.08
CA GLU A 177 -18.98 -7.45 5.18
C GLU A 177 -18.42 -8.86 4.96
N ARG A 178 -18.51 -9.38 3.72
CA ARG A 178 -17.96 -10.70 3.37
C ARG A 178 -16.47 -10.81 3.68
N VAL A 179 -15.67 -9.83 3.24
CA VAL A 179 -14.21 -9.86 3.44
C VAL A 179 -13.85 -9.61 4.91
N ILE A 180 -14.65 -8.84 5.63
CA ILE A 180 -14.50 -8.66 7.09
C ILE A 180 -14.74 -9.99 7.80
N THR A 181 -15.82 -10.70 7.44
CA THR A 181 -16.18 -12.01 8.01
C THR A 181 -15.08 -13.04 7.73
N GLU A 182 -14.58 -13.13 6.50
CA GLU A 182 -13.45 -14.02 6.16
C GLU A 182 -12.21 -13.78 7.03
N ARG A 183 -11.91 -12.52 7.38
CA ARG A 183 -10.82 -12.21 8.33
C ARG A 183 -11.13 -12.63 9.76
N LEU A 184 -12.36 -12.44 10.20
CA LEU A 184 -12.80 -12.85 11.53
C LEU A 184 -12.78 -14.37 11.68
N ASP A 185 -13.22 -15.10 10.66
CA ASP A 185 -13.20 -16.57 10.62
C ASP A 185 -11.76 -17.10 10.74
N ALA A 186 -10.81 -16.49 10.01
CA ALA A 186 -9.39 -16.85 10.13
C ALA A 186 -8.83 -16.58 11.53
N VAL A 187 -9.24 -15.50 12.19
CA VAL A 187 -8.84 -15.20 13.57
C VAL A 187 -9.46 -16.22 14.53
N GLU A 188 -10.74 -16.57 14.35
CA GLU A 188 -11.42 -17.56 15.17
C GLU A 188 -10.77 -18.94 15.05
N GLU A 189 -10.46 -19.38 13.83
CA GLU A 189 -9.74 -20.64 13.60
C GLU A 189 -8.39 -20.66 14.34
N LEU A 190 -7.60 -19.61 14.23
CA LEU A 190 -6.31 -19.50 14.93
C LEU A 190 -6.48 -19.44 16.46
N LEU A 191 -7.60 -18.94 16.98
CA LEU A 191 -7.88 -18.96 18.42
C LEU A 191 -8.17 -20.37 18.92
N GLN A 192 -8.88 -21.18 18.12
CA GLN A 192 -9.20 -22.58 18.47
C GLN A 192 -7.98 -23.50 18.38
N HIS A 193 -7.01 -23.20 17.52
CA HIS A 193 -5.82 -24.02 17.27
C HIS A 193 -4.57 -23.45 17.98
N TYR A 194 -4.52 -23.62 19.30
CA TYR A 194 -3.47 -23.01 20.13
C TYR A 194 -2.05 -23.48 19.77
N PHE A 195 -1.83 -24.78 19.59
CA PHE A 195 -0.49 -25.33 19.34
C PHE A 195 0.03 -24.94 17.96
N GLU A 196 -0.80 -25.03 16.93
CA GLU A 196 -0.49 -24.65 15.55
C GLU A 196 -0.18 -23.14 15.46
N ARG A 197 -0.95 -22.33 16.20
CA ARG A 197 -0.69 -20.89 16.31
C ARG A 197 0.65 -20.58 16.96
N GLN A 198 1.05 -21.30 18.00
CA GLN A 198 2.36 -21.12 18.64
C GLN A 198 3.48 -21.54 17.69
N GLN A 199 3.36 -22.67 17.03
CA GLN A 199 4.35 -23.16 16.06
C GLN A 199 4.51 -22.15 14.90
N LEU A 200 3.39 -21.65 14.36
CA LEU A 200 3.41 -20.61 13.32
C LEU A 200 4.13 -19.34 13.82
N LYS A 201 3.83 -18.91 15.05
CA LYS A 201 4.45 -17.72 15.64
C LYS A 201 5.95 -17.87 15.81
N ASP A 202 6.42 -19.05 16.18
CA ASP A 202 7.84 -19.32 16.37
C ASP A 202 8.57 -19.40 15.02
N THR A 203 7.99 -20.08 14.03
CA THR A 203 8.51 -20.14 12.64
C THR A 203 8.63 -18.76 11.99
N LEU A 204 7.67 -17.86 12.24
CA LEU A 204 7.68 -16.51 11.66
C LEU A 204 8.64 -15.53 12.35
N ARG A 205 9.23 -15.88 13.48
CA ARG A 205 10.20 -15.05 14.21
C ARG A 205 11.64 -15.26 13.77
N GLU A 206 11.91 -16.34 13.06
CA GLU A 206 13.21 -16.64 12.44
C GLU A 206 13.43 -15.79 11.16
#